data_fcf50a021a1a9ec99f88b3a152c15189
#
_entry.id   fcf50a021a1a9ec99f88b3a152c15189
#
_cell.length_a   1.000
_cell.length_b   1.000
_cell.length_c   1.000
_cell.angle_alpha   90.00
_cell.angle_beta   90.00
_cell.angle_gamma   90.00
#
_symmetry.space_group_name_H-M   'P 1'
#
loop_
_entity.id
_entity.type
_entity.pdbx_description
1 polymer ?
#
loop_
_entity_poly.entity_id
_entity_poly.type
_entity_poly.pdbx_seq_one_letter_code
_entity_poly.pdbx_strand_id
1 'polypeptide(L)'
;MMPESREYPSRPFVGVGVVVLKEEDVLLIRRGRPPRLGEWSLPGGAQSIGETVQETARREVLEETGVSIQNPEFLEVIDSIINDNDGRVKFHYTLIDYWANWESGTPQGADDAQHAEWVSFDHLEELGLWSKTIEVIQKARNLREIGSSAKYY
;
A
#
# COMPACT_ATOMS: atom_id res chain seq x y z
N MET A 1 -4.86 14.33 21.10
CA MET A 1 -5.43 12.96 21.20
C MET A 1 -4.39 11.96 20.76
N MET A 2 -4.13 10.95 21.58
CA MET A 2 -3.18 9.90 21.22
C MET A 2 -3.81 8.99 20.16
N PRO A 3 -3.05 8.56 19.15
CA PRO A 3 -3.58 7.60 18.19
C PRO A 3 -3.95 6.29 18.89
N GLU A 4 -5.01 5.64 18.43
CA GLU A 4 -5.43 4.34 18.94
C GLU A 4 -4.32 3.31 18.70
N SER A 5 -3.99 2.54 19.74
CA SER A 5 -3.03 1.45 19.60
C SER A 5 -3.63 0.35 18.73
N ARG A 6 -2.86 -0.17 17.80
CA ARG A 6 -3.28 -1.26 16.91
C ARG A 6 -2.73 -2.61 17.35
N GLU A 7 -1.96 -2.63 18.44
CA GLU A 7 -1.48 -3.88 19.03
C GLU A 7 -2.57 -4.54 19.86
N TYR A 8 -2.66 -5.86 19.76
CA TYR A 8 -3.64 -6.69 20.46
C TYR A 8 -5.06 -6.16 20.30
N PRO A 9 -5.52 -6.03 19.06
CA PRO A 9 -6.81 -5.38 18.78
C PRO A 9 -7.98 -6.24 19.21
N SER A 10 -9.11 -5.59 19.52
CA SER A 10 -10.38 -6.27 19.81
C SER A 10 -11.16 -6.58 18.54
N ARG A 11 -10.74 -6.04 17.40
CA ARG A 11 -11.35 -6.26 16.09
C ARG A 11 -10.30 -5.99 15.00
N PRO A 12 -10.49 -6.54 13.80
CA PRO A 12 -9.60 -6.20 12.69
C PRO A 12 -9.72 -4.73 12.30
N PHE A 13 -8.63 -4.17 11.81
CA PHE A 13 -8.63 -2.84 11.19
C PHE A 13 -8.66 -2.99 9.68
N VAL A 14 -9.37 -2.09 9.01
CA VAL A 14 -9.35 -2.02 7.55
C VAL A 14 -8.15 -1.17 7.13
N GLY A 15 -7.22 -1.78 6.42
CA GLY A 15 -6.07 -1.10 5.84
C GLY A 15 -6.24 -1.04 4.33
N VAL A 16 -5.69 0.00 3.71
CA VAL A 16 -5.71 0.17 2.25
C VAL A 16 -4.28 0.31 1.78
N GLY A 17 -3.87 -0.55 0.85
CA GLY A 17 -2.59 -0.45 0.18
C GLY A 17 -2.78 -0.05 -1.27
N VAL A 18 -1.82 0.68 -1.84
CA VAL A 18 -1.94 1.18 -3.20
C VAL A 18 -0.69 0.89 -4.02
N VAL A 19 -0.86 0.19 -5.12
CA VAL A 19 0.19 0.02 -6.14
C VAL A 19 0.09 1.23 -7.07
N VAL A 20 1.00 2.16 -6.94
CA VAL A 20 1.06 3.34 -7.81
C VAL A 20 2.10 3.10 -8.89
N LEU A 21 1.66 3.13 -10.14
CA LEU A 21 2.49 2.82 -11.30
C LEU A 21 2.81 4.09 -12.10
N LYS A 22 4.08 4.20 -12.47
CA LYS A 22 4.56 5.24 -13.38
C LYS A 22 5.58 4.59 -14.32
N GLU A 23 5.22 4.41 -15.59
CA GLU A 23 6.07 3.74 -16.56
C GLU A 23 6.47 2.32 -16.07
N GLU A 24 7.75 2.04 -15.89
CA GLU A 24 8.25 0.74 -15.44
C GLU A 24 8.58 0.74 -13.94
N ASP A 25 8.06 1.71 -13.20
CA ASP A 25 8.33 1.89 -11.78
C ASP A 25 7.07 1.78 -10.93
N VAL A 26 7.26 1.37 -9.69
CA VAL A 26 6.22 1.34 -8.66
C VAL A 26 6.68 2.19 -7.47
N LEU A 27 5.72 2.88 -6.85
CA LEU A 27 5.99 3.70 -5.68
C LEU A 27 6.04 2.84 -4.43
N LEU A 28 7.15 2.88 -3.73
CA LEU A 28 7.34 2.16 -2.47
C LEU A 28 7.76 3.10 -1.36
N ILE A 29 7.43 2.71 -0.13
CA ILE A 29 7.84 3.43 1.08
C ILE A 29 8.64 2.51 1.99
N ARG A 30 9.41 3.12 2.91
CA ARG A 30 9.96 2.41 4.07
C ARG A 30 9.09 2.76 5.26
N ARG A 31 8.62 1.72 5.94
CA ARG A 31 7.69 1.88 7.05
C ARG A 31 8.36 2.54 8.24
N GLY A 32 7.72 3.57 8.77
CA GLY A 32 8.17 4.29 9.97
C GLY A 32 7.49 3.84 11.25
N ARG A 33 6.65 2.79 11.21
CA ARG A 33 5.92 2.28 12.37
C ARG A 33 5.66 0.77 12.26
N PRO A 34 5.45 0.09 13.42
CA PRO A 34 5.03 -1.31 13.40
C PRO A 34 3.63 -1.50 12.80
N PRO A 35 3.31 -2.68 12.25
CA PRO A 35 4.21 -3.82 12.11
C PRO A 35 5.22 -3.60 10.99
N ARG A 36 6.31 -4.40 11.01
CA ARG A 36 7.34 -4.38 9.97
C ARG A 36 8.06 -3.04 9.82
N LEU A 37 8.36 -2.40 10.96
CA LEU A 37 9.12 -1.15 11.00
C LEU A 37 10.42 -1.27 10.19
N GLY A 38 10.67 -0.29 9.32
CA GLY A 38 11.88 -0.22 8.50
C GLY A 38 11.84 -1.05 7.22
N GLU A 39 10.81 -1.87 7.03
CA GLU A 39 10.66 -2.65 5.79
C GLU A 39 10.06 -1.82 4.66
N TRP A 40 10.38 -2.21 3.45
CA TRP A 40 9.74 -1.65 2.26
C TRP A 40 8.32 -2.20 2.10
N SER A 41 7.42 -1.35 1.66
CA SER A 41 6.02 -1.74 1.41
C SER A 41 5.34 -0.77 0.46
N LEU A 42 4.10 -1.12 0.10
CA LEU A 42 3.22 -0.19 -0.61
C LEU A 42 2.84 0.97 0.31
N PRO A 43 2.65 2.17 -0.24
CA PRO A 43 2.01 3.23 0.53
C PRO A 43 0.58 2.87 0.84
N GLY A 44 0.07 3.36 1.96
CA GLY A 44 -1.29 3.10 2.40
C GLY A 44 -1.45 3.33 3.89
N GLY A 45 -2.62 2.99 4.41
CA GLY A 45 -2.91 3.15 5.82
C GLY A 45 -4.34 2.77 6.16
N ALA A 46 -4.74 3.05 7.39
CA ALA A 46 -6.05 2.65 7.88
C ALA A 46 -7.15 3.60 7.40
N GLN A 47 -8.29 2.99 7.08
CA GLN A 47 -9.50 3.73 6.76
C GLN A 47 -9.97 4.53 7.98
N SER A 48 -10.34 5.78 7.76
CA SER A 48 -10.92 6.64 8.78
C SER A 48 -12.44 6.53 8.79
N ILE A 49 -13.04 6.83 9.92
CA ILE A 49 -14.50 6.86 10.03
C ILE A 49 -15.09 7.84 9.01
N GLY A 50 -16.08 7.38 8.28
CA GLY A 50 -16.78 8.20 7.30
C GLY A 50 -16.10 8.31 5.94
N GLU A 51 -14.95 7.66 5.78
CA GLU A 51 -14.15 7.68 4.58
C GLU A 51 -14.39 6.40 3.77
N THR A 52 -14.55 6.51 2.45
CA THR A 52 -14.57 5.32 1.60
C THR A 52 -13.15 4.78 1.48
N VAL A 53 -13.01 3.50 1.12
CA VAL A 53 -11.68 2.92 0.91
C VAL A 53 -10.92 3.60 -0.23
N GLN A 54 -11.62 4.07 -1.26
CA GLN A 54 -10.99 4.82 -2.36
C GLN A 54 -10.47 6.18 -1.89
N GLU A 55 -11.23 6.85 -1.02
CA GLU A 55 -10.78 8.10 -0.40
C GLU A 55 -9.57 7.86 0.48
N THR A 56 -9.55 6.74 1.21
CA THR A 56 -8.38 6.35 2.01
C THR A 56 -7.15 6.16 1.12
N ALA A 57 -7.32 5.47 -0.02
CA ALA A 57 -6.23 5.24 -0.97
C ALA A 57 -5.58 6.55 -1.40
N ARG A 58 -6.41 7.51 -1.84
CA ARG A 58 -5.91 8.82 -2.30
C ARG A 58 -5.23 9.60 -1.17
N ARG A 59 -5.88 9.65 -0.02
CA ARG A 59 -5.39 10.42 1.13
C ARG A 59 -4.06 9.88 1.63
N GLU A 60 -3.97 8.56 1.84
CA GLU A 60 -2.77 7.94 2.38
C GLU A 60 -1.57 8.07 1.43
N VAL A 61 -1.78 7.87 0.13
CA VAL A 61 -0.68 8.05 -0.83
C VAL A 61 -0.17 9.47 -0.79
N LEU A 62 -1.08 10.44 -0.77
CA LEU A 62 -0.70 11.86 -0.75
C LEU A 62 0.03 12.23 0.56
N GLU A 63 -0.51 11.80 1.71
CA GLU A 63 0.08 12.11 3.01
C GLU A 63 1.47 11.48 3.18
N GLU A 64 1.64 10.23 2.78
CA GLU A 64 2.89 9.51 2.97
C GLU A 64 3.97 9.84 1.94
N THR A 65 3.59 10.20 0.73
CA THR A 65 4.54 10.30 -0.39
C THR A 65 4.53 11.63 -1.14
N GLY A 66 3.51 12.46 -0.97
CA GLY A 66 3.34 13.68 -1.75
C GLY A 66 2.87 13.44 -3.18
N VAL A 67 2.52 12.20 -3.52
CA VAL A 67 2.08 11.84 -4.87
C VAL A 67 0.56 11.82 -4.95
N SER A 68 0.01 12.38 -6.04
CA SER A 68 -1.41 12.27 -6.38
C SER A 68 -1.61 11.19 -7.43
N ILE A 69 -2.70 10.45 -7.30
CA ILE A 69 -3.01 9.31 -8.17
C ILE A 69 -4.29 9.55 -8.96
N GLN A 70 -4.40 8.88 -10.10
CA GLN A 70 -5.65 8.78 -10.86
C GLN A 70 -6.62 7.86 -10.12
N ASN A 71 -7.80 7.59 -10.69
CA ASN A 71 -8.80 6.76 -10.02
C ASN A 71 -8.23 5.41 -9.60
N PRO A 72 -8.27 5.09 -8.30
CA PRO A 72 -7.81 3.78 -7.84
C PRO A 72 -8.78 2.68 -8.27
N GLU A 73 -8.21 1.58 -8.76
CA GLU A 73 -8.97 0.41 -9.19
C GLU A 73 -8.67 -0.75 -8.26
N PHE A 74 -9.70 -1.53 -7.91
CA PHE A 74 -9.60 -2.63 -6.97
C PHE A 74 -8.69 -3.76 -7.49
N LEU A 75 -7.83 -4.29 -6.61
CA LEU A 75 -6.99 -5.46 -6.89
C LEU A 75 -7.47 -6.69 -6.16
N GLU A 76 -7.36 -6.69 -4.84
CA GLU A 76 -7.74 -7.83 -4.03
C GLU A 76 -7.80 -7.49 -2.54
N VAL A 77 -8.35 -8.41 -1.76
CA VAL A 77 -8.37 -8.33 -0.30
C VAL A 77 -7.35 -9.34 0.23
N ILE A 78 -6.52 -8.90 1.16
CA ILE A 78 -5.51 -9.75 1.79
C ILE A 78 -5.69 -9.70 3.30
N ASP A 79 -5.76 -10.84 3.93
CA ASP A 79 -5.77 -10.94 5.39
C ASP A 79 -4.33 -10.89 5.90
N SER A 80 -4.06 -9.94 6.80
CA SER A 80 -2.76 -9.82 7.44
C SER A 80 -2.93 -10.05 8.93
N ILE A 81 -2.52 -11.21 9.40
CA ILE A 81 -2.65 -11.61 10.80
C ILE A 81 -1.24 -11.93 11.31
N ILE A 82 -0.79 -11.18 12.31
CA ILE A 82 0.54 -11.36 12.89
C ILE A 82 0.38 -11.73 14.36
N ASN A 83 0.89 -12.89 14.72
CA ASN A 83 0.84 -13.39 16.09
C ASN A 83 2.15 -13.07 16.83
N ASP A 84 2.05 -12.95 18.15
CA ASP A 84 3.23 -12.87 19.01
C ASP A 84 3.79 -14.29 19.28
N ASN A 85 4.85 -14.36 20.10
CA ASN A 85 5.51 -15.62 20.42
C ASN A 85 4.61 -16.58 21.23
N ASP A 86 3.58 -16.08 21.88
CA ASP A 86 2.64 -16.88 22.67
C ASP A 86 1.41 -17.31 21.85
N GLY A 87 1.37 -16.97 20.57
CA GLY A 87 0.27 -17.33 19.69
C GLY A 87 -0.92 -16.38 19.74
N ARG A 88 -0.82 -15.26 20.47
CA ARG A 88 -1.86 -14.25 20.50
C ARG A 88 -1.75 -13.36 19.25
N VAL A 89 -2.90 -12.95 18.72
CA VAL A 89 -2.93 -12.01 17.59
C VAL A 89 -2.45 -10.65 18.06
N LYS A 90 -1.30 -10.22 17.56
CA LYS A 90 -0.71 -8.93 17.89
C LYS A 90 -1.18 -7.83 16.93
N PHE A 91 -1.32 -8.15 15.63
CA PHE A 91 -1.86 -7.24 14.62
C PHE A 91 -2.83 -8.00 13.73
N HIS A 92 -3.93 -7.35 13.37
CA HIS A 92 -4.88 -7.93 12.44
C HIS A 92 -5.46 -6.85 11.54
N TYR A 93 -5.15 -6.94 10.25
CA TYR A 93 -5.67 -6.03 9.22
C TYR A 93 -6.37 -6.82 8.13
N THR A 94 -7.52 -6.29 7.69
CA THR A 94 -8.09 -6.67 6.41
C THR A 94 -7.59 -5.63 5.41
N LEU A 95 -6.67 -6.03 4.56
CA LEU A 95 -6.04 -5.13 3.59
C LEU A 95 -6.84 -5.15 2.30
N ILE A 96 -7.28 -3.98 1.88
CA ILE A 96 -7.94 -3.79 0.59
C ILE A 96 -6.94 -3.09 -0.30
N ASP A 97 -6.43 -3.80 -1.30
CA ASP A 97 -5.41 -3.26 -2.19
C ASP A 97 -6.01 -2.74 -3.49
N TYR A 98 -5.50 -1.57 -3.88
CA TYR A 98 -5.85 -0.88 -5.12
C TYR A 98 -4.60 -0.67 -5.97
N TRP A 99 -4.80 -0.38 -7.24
CA TRP A 99 -3.74 0.15 -8.09
C TRP A 99 -4.23 1.42 -8.77
N ALA A 100 -3.28 2.27 -9.13
CA ALA A 100 -3.58 3.52 -9.84
C ALA A 100 -2.35 3.97 -10.62
N ASN A 101 -2.59 4.73 -11.67
CA ASN A 101 -1.51 5.42 -12.36
C ASN A 101 -1.16 6.71 -11.62
N TRP A 102 0.11 7.06 -11.65
CA TRP A 102 0.59 8.34 -11.17
C TRP A 102 -0.09 9.48 -11.92
N GLU A 103 -0.45 10.53 -11.21
CA GLU A 103 -1.02 11.75 -11.80
C GLU A 103 -0.06 12.91 -11.69
N SER A 104 0.46 13.17 -10.50
CA SER A 104 1.40 14.27 -10.24
C SER A 104 2.16 14.07 -8.94
N GLY A 105 3.17 14.89 -8.74
CA GLY A 105 3.96 14.90 -7.52
C GLY A 105 5.25 14.09 -7.61
N THR A 106 6.20 14.46 -6.77
CA THR A 106 7.49 13.77 -6.63
C THR A 106 7.56 13.09 -5.27
N PRO A 107 7.91 11.79 -5.21
CA PRO A 107 7.93 11.07 -3.94
C PRO A 107 8.85 11.69 -2.90
N GLN A 108 8.33 11.84 -1.69
CA GLN A 108 9.08 12.29 -0.53
C GLN A 108 8.42 11.71 0.71
N GLY A 109 9.20 11.03 1.54
CA GLY A 109 8.67 10.41 2.76
C GLY A 109 8.09 11.44 3.71
N ALA A 110 6.93 11.14 4.29
CA ALA A 110 6.23 11.97 5.26
C ALA A 110 5.33 11.09 6.12
N ASP A 111 4.82 11.63 7.23
CA ASP A 111 3.99 10.91 8.18
C ASP A 111 4.64 9.59 8.63
N ASP A 112 3.96 8.47 8.41
CA ASP A 112 4.43 7.14 8.81
C ASP A 112 5.42 6.51 7.84
N ALA A 113 5.84 7.25 6.81
CA ALA A 113 6.84 6.77 5.85
C ALA A 113 8.19 7.46 6.09
N GLN A 114 9.23 6.66 6.41
CA GLN A 114 10.59 7.17 6.57
C GLN A 114 11.18 7.63 5.25
N HIS A 115 10.76 7.01 4.16
CA HIS A 115 11.27 7.26 2.82
C HIS A 115 10.23 6.82 1.78
N ALA A 116 10.23 7.48 0.63
CA ALA A 116 9.37 7.11 -0.50
C ALA A 116 10.15 7.30 -1.79
N GLU A 117 10.07 6.33 -2.70
CA GLU A 117 10.74 6.43 -4.00
C GLU A 117 10.10 5.56 -5.06
N TRP A 118 10.38 5.86 -6.31
CA TRP A 118 10.07 5.01 -7.45
C TRP A 118 11.11 3.91 -7.54
N VAL A 119 10.64 2.67 -7.65
CA VAL A 119 11.51 1.50 -7.77
C VAL A 119 11.13 0.75 -9.05
N SER A 120 12.14 0.44 -9.86
CA SER A 120 11.95 -0.35 -11.07
C SER A 120 11.44 -1.76 -10.72
N PHE A 121 10.54 -2.30 -11.54
CA PHE A 121 10.08 -3.68 -11.39
C PHE A 121 11.24 -4.68 -11.35
N ASP A 122 12.35 -4.37 -12.04
CA ASP A 122 13.51 -5.27 -12.09
C ASP A 122 14.28 -5.34 -10.78
N HIS A 123 14.05 -4.41 -9.85
CA HIS A 123 14.75 -4.32 -8.57
C HIS A 123 13.93 -4.73 -7.36
N LEU A 124 12.68 -5.16 -7.55
CA LEU A 124 11.78 -5.49 -6.44
C LEU A 124 12.30 -6.63 -5.56
N GLU A 125 12.89 -7.64 -6.16
CA GLU A 125 13.38 -8.82 -5.43
C GLU A 125 14.52 -8.50 -4.46
N GLU A 126 15.26 -7.42 -4.70
CA GLU A 126 16.38 -7.01 -3.88
C GLU A 126 15.96 -6.35 -2.56
N LEU A 127 14.70 -5.96 -2.43
CA LEU A 127 14.22 -5.14 -1.31
C LEU A 127 13.68 -5.95 -0.13
N GLY A 128 13.56 -7.26 -0.27
CA GLY A 128 13.00 -8.10 0.80
C GLY A 128 11.51 -7.87 1.03
N LEU A 129 10.78 -7.50 0.00
CA LEU A 129 9.33 -7.30 0.09
C LEU A 129 8.60 -8.58 0.50
N TRP A 130 7.50 -8.42 1.22
CA TRP A 130 6.58 -9.52 1.49
C TRP A 130 6.12 -10.12 0.15
N SER A 131 6.07 -11.46 0.08
CA SER A 131 5.71 -12.15 -1.17
C SER A 131 4.35 -11.72 -1.72
N LYS A 132 3.38 -11.47 -0.84
CA LYS A 132 2.06 -10.95 -1.23
C LYS A 132 2.14 -9.60 -1.90
N THR A 133 3.05 -8.73 -1.45
CA THR A 133 3.26 -7.42 -2.06
C THR A 133 3.75 -7.56 -3.49
N ILE A 134 4.69 -8.48 -3.72
CA ILE A 134 5.20 -8.73 -5.08
C ILE A 134 4.08 -9.26 -5.98
N GLU A 135 3.27 -10.20 -5.48
CA GLU A 135 2.12 -10.74 -6.23
C GLU A 135 1.13 -9.65 -6.63
N VAL A 136 0.81 -8.75 -5.70
CA VAL A 136 -0.13 -7.66 -5.93
C VAL A 136 0.42 -6.67 -6.97
N ILE A 137 1.71 -6.35 -6.89
CA ILE A 137 2.36 -5.47 -7.88
C ILE A 137 2.31 -6.09 -9.28
N GLN A 138 2.60 -7.38 -9.41
CA GLN A 138 2.53 -8.08 -10.70
C GLN A 138 1.11 -8.09 -11.25
N LYS A 139 0.12 -8.32 -10.39
CA LYS A 139 -1.29 -8.28 -10.78
C LYS A 139 -1.68 -6.90 -11.32
N ALA A 140 -1.26 -5.83 -10.63
CA ALA A 140 -1.53 -4.45 -11.05
C ALA A 140 -0.91 -4.16 -12.41
N ARG A 141 0.33 -4.58 -12.60
CA ARG A 141 1.05 -4.41 -13.85
C ARG A 141 0.32 -5.09 -15.01
N ASN A 142 -0.13 -6.32 -14.79
CA ASN A 142 -0.88 -7.09 -15.79
C ASN A 142 -2.21 -6.41 -16.13
N LEU A 143 -2.94 -5.93 -15.14
CA LEU A 143 -4.22 -5.24 -15.36
C LEU A 143 -4.04 -3.95 -16.13
N ARG A 144 -3.00 -3.19 -15.86
CA ARG A 144 -2.67 -1.98 -16.60
C ARG A 144 -2.43 -2.28 -18.07
N GLU A 145 -1.67 -3.32 -18.37
CA GLU A 145 -1.37 -3.73 -19.74
C GLU A 145 -2.62 -4.21 -20.49
N ILE A 146 -3.48 -4.98 -19.84
CA ILE A 146 -4.76 -5.43 -20.40
C ILE A 146 -5.65 -4.23 -20.73
N GLY A 147 -5.76 -3.25 -19.81
CA GLY A 147 -6.53 -2.03 -20.04
C GLY A 147 -6.02 -1.23 -21.23
N SER A 148 -4.70 -1.12 -21.38
CA SER A 148 -4.09 -0.45 -22.53
C SER A 148 -4.39 -1.17 -23.84
N SER A 149 -4.33 -2.51 -23.84
CA SER A 149 -4.66 -3.31 -25.02
C SER A 149 -6.13 -3.21 -25.41
N ALA A 150 -7.03 -3.18 -24.41
CA ALA A 150 -8.48 -3.08 -24.64
C ALA A 150 -8.90 -1.78 -25.32
N LYS A 151 -8.11 -0.71 -25.18
CA LYS A 151 -8.40 0.59 -25.80
C LYS A 151 -8.28 0.59 -27.33
N TYR A 152 -7.65 -0.42 -27.88
CA TYR A 152 -7.44 -0.53 -29.34
C TYR A 152 -8.42 -1.47 -30.02
N TYR A 153 -9.37 -2.00 -29.30
CA TYR A 153 -10.44 -2.84 -29.84
C TYR A 153 -11.79 -2.15 -29.58
#